data_0909c5fff4076819fae7e1fbd7c73d66
#
_entry.id   0909c5fff4076819fae7e1fbd7c73d66
#
_cell.length_a   1.000
_cell.length_b   1.000
_cell.length_c   1.000
_cell.angle_alpha   90.00
_cell.angle_beta   90.00
_cell.angle_gamma   90.00
#
_symmetry.space_group_name_H-M   'P 1'
#
loop_
_entity.id
_entity.type
_entity.pdbx_description
1 polymer ?
#
loop_
_entity_poly.entity_id
_entity_poly.type
_entity_poly.pdbx_seq_one_letter_code
_entity_poly.pdbx_strand_id
1 'polypeptide(L)'
;GSFLTYRQLADRLAPYVRDMGYHAVELLPVTEYPLDDSWGYQCVGYFAPTARYGTPEDLKYFVDRMHRAGIAVILDWVPAHFCKDEHGLIDFDGTCLYEYGDPLKREHAGWGTRVFDFGRGEVRSFLLSSAAWWLREYHMDGLRVDAVASMLYLDYDRQEWRPNVYGGHENLEAISFLQDLNRMGAAMDPPALTAAEESTAWPKVTWPVEEGGLGFDLKWNMGWMNDICHYLKMDPWFRQYHHKDVTFSMVYAFSERFVLPVSHDEVVHMKGSLRGKMPGDDWRQLAGVRGFYLYLLAHPGKKLTFMGTELAQWHEWDFAGQLDWYLLEQEDCRRTHECIRELNRFYRKNRPLWENDSDWNGFEWLVADDNRSNVIVFLRRDRAGHELVCAVNFSPEAWEDYRFGVPGGKRYYEEVFNTDSLQWGGSGVCNEGLLTVEDVPSHGRERSLRIRIPPLGGVILKGRSRRPAEPKNGTEGRT
;
A
#
# COMPACT_ATOMS: atom_id res chain seq x y z
N GLY A 1 -25.45 12.61 -10.89
CA GLY A 1 -25.73 11.33 -10.21
C GLY A 1 -25.84 11.56 -8.72
N SER A 2 -26.44 10.62 -8.00
CA SER A 2 -26.45 10.63 -6.53
C SER A 2 -25.31 9.76 -6.03
N PHE A 3 -24.69 10.14 -4.92
CA PHE A 3 -23.74 9.30 -4.21
C PHE A 3 -24.41 7.99 -3.72
N LEU A 4 -23.62 6.93 -3.61
CA LEU A 4 -24.07 5.74 -2.88
C LEU A 4 -24.18 6.08 -1.38
N THR A 5 -25.22 5.58 -0.74
CA THR A 5 -25.31 5.69 0.73
C THR A 5 -24.34 4.71 1.39
N TYR A 6 -23.99 4.95 2.67
CA TYR A 6 -23.19 4.03 3.47
C TYR A 6 -23.75 2.59 3.43
N ARG A 7 -25.08 2.42 3.50
CA ARG A 7 -25.72 1.10 3.41
C ARG A 7 -25.56 0.47 2.02
N GLN A 8 -25.85 1.22 0.97
CA GLN A 8 -25.70 0.72 -0.40
C GLN A 8 -24.25 0.33 -0.71
N LEU A 9 -23.29 1.16 -0.22
CA LEU A 9 -21.88 0.85 -0.35
C LEU A 9 -21.50 -0.40 0.42
N ALA A 10 -21.94 -0.55 1.68
CA ALA A 10 -21.66 -1.72 2.49
C ALA A 10 -22.12 -3.02 1.83
N ASP A 11 -23.35 -3.04 1.30
CA ASP A 11 -23.93 -4.24 0.70
C ASP A 11 -23.25 -4.64 -0.62
N ARG A 12 -22.63 -3.69 -1.34
CA ARG A 12 -21.88 -3.95 -2.58
C ARG A 12 -20.40 -4.22 -2.32
N LEU A 13 -19.77 -3.41 -1.47
CA LEU A 13 -18.32 -3.42 -1.27
C LEU A 13 -17.87 -4.63 -0.44
N ALA A 14 -18.59 -5.00 0.63
CA ALA A 14 -18.16 -6.10 1.50
C ALA A 14 -17.99 -7.44 0.76
N PRO A 15 -18.94 -7.91 -0.08
CA PRO A 15 -18.74 -9.12 -0.86
C PRO A 15 -17.62 -8.98 -1.90
N TYR A 16 -17.48 -7.81 -2.52
CA TYR A 16 -16.44 -7.55 -3.51
C TYR A 16 -15.03 -7.62 -2.91
N VAL A 17 -14.78 -6.87 -1.84
CA VAL A 17 -13.47 -6.82 -1.14
C VAL A 17 -13.07 -8.21 -0.64
N ARG A 18 -14.05 -8.95 -0.07
CA ARG A 18 -13.82 -10.34 0.38
C ARG A 18 -13.47 -11.27 -0.78
N ASP A 19 -14.18 -11.19 -1.91
CA ASP A 19 -13.92 -12.02 -3.09
C ASP A 19 -12.56 -11.70 -3.69
N MET A 20 -12.22 -10.42 -3.80
CA MET A 20 -10.92 -9.95 -4.26
C MET A 20 -9.77 -10.28 -3.32
N GLY A 21 -10.04 -10.73 -2.10
CA GLY A 21 -9.02 -11.19 -1.16
C GLY A 21 -8.34 -10.07 -0.37
N TYR A 22 -8.88 -8.86 -0.33
CA TYR A 22 -8.40 -7.79 0.54
C TYR A 22 -8.78 -8.05 2.01
N HIS A 23 -7.97 -7.52 2.95
CA HIS A 23 -8.18 -7.69 4.39
C HIS A 23 -8.79 -6.46 5.05
N ALA A 24 -8.58 -5.30 4.47
CA ALA A 24 -8.99 -4.03 5.01
C ALA A 24 -9.45 -3.10 3.88
N VAL A 25 -10.27 -2.16 4.24
CA VAL A 25 -10.57 -0.97 3.45
C VAL A 25 -10.08 0.24 4.23
N GLU A 26 -9.40 1.16 3.55
CA GLU A 26 -9.06 2.47 4.06
C GLU A 26 -9.99 3.47 3.38
N LEU A 27 -10.80 4.15 4.18
CA LEU A 27 -11.75 5.13 3.69
C LEU A 27 -11.05 6.49 3.59
N LEU A 28 -11.13 7.15 2.43
CA LEU A 28 -10.88 8.59 2.37
C LEU A 28 -11.70 9.31 3.45
N PRO A 29 -11.31 10.54 3.87
CA PRO A 29 -11.94 11.16 5.03
C PRO A 29 -13.46 11.21 4.93
N VAL A 30 -14.15 10.58 5.87
CA VAL A 30 -15.62 10.62 6.02
C VAL A 30 -16.06 11.52 7.16
N THR A 31 -15.15 12.21 7.82
CA THR A 31 -15.44 13.34 8.72
C THR A 31 -16.12 14.44 7.94
N GLU A 32 -17.12 15.12 8.52
CA GLU A 32 -17.91 16.14 7.79
C GLU A 32 -17.05 17.27 7.25
N TYR A 33 -17.24 17.61 5.99
CA TYR A 33 -16.50 18.64 5.25
C TYR A 33 -17.42 19.44 4.33
N PRO A 34 -17.11 20.75 4.05
CA PRO A 34 -17.99 21.62 3.27
C PRO A 34 -17.86 21.45 1.75
N LEU A 35 -16.70 21.05 1.25
CA LEU A 35 -16.34 21.08 -0.17
C LEU A 35 -16.02 19.68 -0.72
N ASP A 36 -16.80 19.22 -1.70
CA ASP A 36 -16.61 17.91 -2.32
C ASP A 36 -15.23 17.75 -2.97
N ASP A 37 -14.72 18.81 -3.62
CA ASP A 37 -13.43 18.86 -4.30
C ASP A 37 -12.25 18.68 -3.33
N SER A 38 -12.46 18.79 -2.02
CA SER A 38 -11.44 18.51 -1.00
C SER A 38 -11.26 17.03 -0.71
N TRP A 39 -12.11 16.14 -1.26
CA TRP A 39 -12.14 14.70 -0.99
C TRP A 39 -12.25 14.35 0.51
N GLY A 40 -12.68 15.31 1.32
CA GLY A 40 -12.79 15.21 2.77
C GLY A 40 -11.59 15.70 3.57
N TYR A 41 -10.49 16.13 2.93
CA TYR A 41 -9.29 16.60 3.64
C TYR A 41 -9.43 17.99 4.27
N GLN A 42 -10.46 18.75 3.92
CA GLN A 42 -10.82 20.02 4.58
C GLN A 42 -12.00 19.81 5.53
N CYS A 43 -11.83 18.97 6.55
CA CYS A 43 -12.88 18.63 7.48
C CYS A 43 -13.21 19.79 8.45
N VAL A 44 -14.48 19.87 8.84
CA VAL A 44 -15.00 20.84 9.82
C VAL A 44 -15.68 20.14 11.00
N GLY A 45 -16.18 18.91 10.79
CA GLY A 45 -16.92 18.15 11.79
C GLY A 45 -16.15 16.96 12.33
N TYR A 46 -15.17 17.19 13.20
CA TYR A 46 -14.21 16.17 13.69
C TYR A 46 -14.83 14.97 14.40
N PHE A 47 -16.09 15.05 14.82
CA PHE A 47 -16.85 13.99 15.51
C PHE A 47 -18.07 13.50 14.70
N ALA A 48 -18.31 14.06 13.53
CA ALA A 48 -19.48 13.76 12.73
C ALA A 48 -19.09 13.10 11.41
N PRO A 49 -19.71 11.97 11.02
CA PRO A 49 -19.58 11.46 9.67
C PRO A 49 -20.31 12.39 8.70
N THR A 50 -19.78 12.54 7.49
CA THR A 50 -20.44 13.38 6.49
C THR A 50 -21.85 12.91 6.19
N ALA A 51 -22.79 13.84 6.18
CA ALA A 51 -24.19 13.58 5.88
C ALA A 51 -24.45 13.24 4.40
N ARG A 52 -23.46 13.40 3.52
CA ARG A 52 -23.55 13.12 2.08
C ARG A 52 -23.99 11.70 1.77
N TYR A 53 -23.60 10.75 2.61
CA TYR A 53 -23.74 9.31 2.36
C TYR A 53 -24.74 8.65 3.30
N GLY A 54 -25.38 9.40 4.21
CA GLY A 54 -26.37 8.88 5.13
C GLY A 54 -26.20 9.37 6.57
N THR A 55 -26.82 8.65 7.49
CA THR A 55 -26.79 8.97 8.92
C THR A 55 -25.58 8.36 9.62
N PRO A 56 -25.26 8.78 10.86
CA PRO A 56 -24.27 8.13 11.71
C PRO A 56 -24.51 6.62 11.88
N GLU A 57 -25.76 6.20 12.03
CA GLU A 57 -26.15 4.80 12.15
C GLU A 57 -25.88 4.02 10.85
N ASP A 58 -25.98 4.68 9.69
CA ASP A 58 -25.66 4.06 8.41
C ASP A 58 -24.16 3.80 8.25
N LEU A 59 -23.30 4.68 8.76
CA LEU A 59 -21.86 4.42 8.81
C LEU A 59 -21.53 3.29 9.79
N LYS A 60 -22.18 3.24 10.97
CA LYS A 60 -22.02 2.11 11.89
C LYS A 60 -22.46 0.79 11.25
N TYR A 61 -23.55 0.80 10.46
CA TYR A 61 -23.96 -0.36 9.66
C TYR A 61 -22.89 -0.75 8.64
N PHE A 62 -22.26 0.22 7.96
CA PHE A 62 -21.18 -0.07 7.03
C PHE A 62 -20.03 -0.81 7.72
N VAL A 63 -19.55 -0.31 8.85
CA VAL A 63 -18.46 -0.94 9.61
C VAL A 63 -18.86 -2.36 10.07
N ASP A 64 -20.05 -2.54 10.63
CA ASP A 64 -20.57 -3.86 11.05
C ASP A 64 -20.59 -4.86 9.87
N ARG A 65 -21.03 -4.41 8.69
CA ARG A 65 -21.07 -5.26 7.48
C ARG A 65 -19.66 -5.65 7.02
N MET A 66 -18.68 -4.74 7.08
CA MET A 66 -17.27 -5.05 6.79
C MET A 66 -16.72 -6.08 7.78
N HIS A 67 -16.92 -5.86 9.08
CA HIS A 67 -16.48 -6.79 10.14
C HIS A 67 -17.09 -8.18 9.99
N ARG A 68 -18.38 -8.29 9.69
CA ARG A 68 -19.02 -9.58 9.39
C ARG A 68 -18.45 -10.28 8.16
N ALA A 69 -17.87 -9.54 7.23
CA ALA A 69 -17.15 -10.10 6.08
C ALA A 69 -15.69 -10.43 6.39
N GLY A 70 -15.20 -10.13 7.60
CA GLY A 70 -13.80 -10.32 8.03
C GLY A 70 -12.87 -9.26 7.44
N ILE A 71 -13.38 -8.04 7.22
CA ILE A 71 -12.65 -6.91 6.62
C ILE A 71 -12.53 -5.82 7.68
N ALA A 72 -11.31 -5.38 7.95
CA ALA A 72 -11.03 -4.24 8.80
C ALA A 72 -11.35 -2.90 8.09
N VAL A 73 -11.70 -1.88 8.87
CA VAL A 73 -11.98 -0.54 8.38
C VAL A 73 -11.01 0.46 9.00
N ILE A 74 -10.22 1.12 8.17
CA ILE A 74 -9.27 2.16 8.56
C ILE A 74 -9.85 3.50 8.10
N LEU A 75 -9.82 4.48 8.99
CA LEU A 75 -10.24 5.85 8.67
C LEU A 75 -9.03 6.70 8.32
N ASP A 76 -9.10 7.41 7.21
CA ASP A 76 -8.20 8.52 6.94
C ASP A 76 -8.60 9.71 7.82
N TRP A 77 -7.78 9.99 8.84
CA TRP A 77 -8.04 11.00 9.85
C TRP A 77 -7.08 12.18 9.68
N VAL A 78 -7.61 13.40 9.67
CA VAL A 78 -6.94 14.61 9.20
C VAL A 78 -6.69 15.61 10.33
N PRO A 79 -5.67 15.44 11.19
CA PRO A 79 -5.33 16.41 12.23
C PRO A 79 -4.39 17.52 11.73
N ALA A 80 -3.85 17.42 10.52
CA ALA A 80 -2.87 18.35 9.97
C ALA A 80 -3.52 19.60 9.35
N HIS A 81 -4.75 19.48 8.86
CA HIS A 81 -5.45 20.54 8.13
C HIS A 81 -6.63 21.09 8.94
N PHE A 82 -6.51 22.34 9.40
CA PHE A 82 -7.62 23.06 10.00
C PHE A 82 -8.27 23.96 8.97
N CYS A 83 -9.48 23.59 8.55
CA CYS A 83 -10.20 24.24 7.45
C CYS A 83 -10.58 25.69 7.79
N LYS A 84 -10.42 26.61 6.82
CA LYS A 84 -10.82 28.00 6.93
C LYS A 84 -12.27 28.20 6.47
N ASP A 85 -13.20 27.51 7.08
CA ASP A 85 -14.62 27.62 6.78
C ASP A 85 -15.35 28.33 7.94
N GLU A 86 -16.13 29.37 7.60
CA GLU A 86 -16.85 30.19 8.59
C GLU A 86 -17.93 29.41 9.35
N HIS A 87 -18.43 28.29 8.81
CA HIS A 87 -19.33 27.37 9.51
C HIS A 87 -18.61 26.39 10.44
N GLY A 88 -17.26 26.36 10.37
CA GLY A 88 -16.42 25.51 11.21
C GLY A 88 -16.03 26.18 12.52
N LEU A 89 -14.85 25.77 13.00
CA LEU A 89 -14.32 26.20 14.30
C LEU A 89 -13.27 27.31 14.20
N ILE A 90 -12.96 27.76 12.97
CA ILE A 90 -11.98 28.83 12.75
C ILE A 90 -12.47 30.14 13.35
N ASP A 91 -11.58 30.83 14.06
CA ASP A 91 -11.86 32.10 14.70
C ASP A 91 -13.21 32.10 15.48
N PHE A 92 -13.55 30.97 16.12
CA PHE A 92 -14.88 30.67 16.69
C PHE A 92 -15.41 31.74 17.64
N ASP A 93 -14.55 32.34 18.44
CA ASP A 93 -14.89 33.46 19.33
C ASP A 93 -14.20 34.78 18.92
N GLY A 94 -13.70 34.84 17.69
CA GLY A 94 -12.91 35.97 17.18
C GLY A 94 -11.43 35.93 17.55
N THR A 95 -10.98 34.83 18.15
CA THR A 95 -9.57 34.58 18.48
C THR A 95 -9.11 33.21 17.97
N CYS A 96 -7.80 32.94 18.02
CA CYS A 96 -7.24 31.63 17.67
C CYS A 96 -7.46 30.64 18.83
N LEU A 97 -8.61 29.96 18.89
CA LEU A 97 -8.91 28.97 19.92
C LEU A 97 -8.27 27.62 19.67
N TYR A 98 -8.30 27.15 18.42
CA TYR A 98 -7.82 25.82 18.03
C TYR A 98 -6.47 25.87 17.35
N GLU A 99 -6.21 26.91 16.59
CA GLU A 99 -4.99 27.11 15.82
C GLU A 99 -3.92 27.89 16.60
N TYR A 100 -2.68 27.82 16.14
CA TYR A 100 -1.59 28.65 16.70
C TYR A 100 -1.89 30.14 16.58
N GLY A 101 -1.64 30.88 17.64
CA GLY A 101 -1.73 32.34 17.65
C GLY A 101 -0.63 33.02 16.81
N ASP A 102 0.55 32.39 16.70
CA ASP A 102 1.67 32.90 15.90
C ASP A 102 1.44 32.65 14.40
N PRO A 103 1.35 33.70 13.56
CA PRO A 103 1.13 33.55 12.12
C PRO A 103 2.18 32.69 11.41
N LEU A 104 3.43 32.68 11.87
CA LEU A 104 4.50 31.85 11.29
C LEU A 104 4.37 30.36 11.59
N LYS A 105 3.56 29.99 12.58
CA LYS A 105 3.21 28.59 12.90
C LYS A 105 1.84 28.20 12.36
N ARG A 106 0.92 29.16 12.22
CA ARG A 106 -0.51 28.94 12.00
C ARG A 106 -0.86 28.51 10.60
N GLU A 107 -0.18 29.03 9.57
CA GLU A 107 -0.64 28.91 8.20
C GLU A 107 0.07 27.77 7.44
N HIS A 108 -0.72 26.96 6.72
CA HIS A 108 -0.26 26.11 5.61
C HIS A 108 -0.58 26.82 4.29
N ALA A 109 0.38 27.62 3.78
CA ALA A 109 0.15 28.47 2.61
C ALA A 109 -0.19 27.68 1.34
N GLY A 110 0.48 26.54 1.10
CA GLY A 110 0.28 25.69 -0.07
C GLY A 110 -1.09 25.01 -0.11
N TRP A 111 -1.73 24.77 1.03
CA TRP A 111 -3.04 24.09 1.14
C TRP A 111 -4.17 25.04 1.52
N GLY A 112 -3.86 26.28 1.87
CA GLY A 112 -4.85 27.25 2.30
C GLY A 112 -5.53 26.92 3.65
N THR A 113 -4.94 26.04 4.46
CA THR A 113 -5.45 25.64 5.77
C THR A 113 -4.63 26.23 6.91
N ARG A 114 -5.13 26.12 8.15
CA ARG A 114 -4.37 26.44 9.38
C ARG A 114 -3.87 25.19 10.07
N VAL A 115 -2.99 25.40 11.03
CA VAL A 115 -2.38 24.36 11.86
C VAL A 115 -2.96 24.44 13.27
N PHE A 116 -3.39 23.30 13.81
CA PHE A 116 -3.81 23.20 15.20
C PHE A 116 -2.67 23.54 16.17
N ASP A 117 -3.01 24.19 17.27
CA ASP A 117 -2.07 24.44 18.36
C ASP A 117 -1.86 23.16 19.19
N PHE A 118 -0.93 22.32 18.78
CA PHE A 118 -0.61 21.06 19.46
C PHE A 118 0.02 21.27 20.86
N GLY A 119 0.38 22.48 21.22
CA GLY A 119 0.86 22.84 22.54
C GLY A 119 -0.25 23.12 23.55
N ARG A 120 -1.47 23.43 23.08
CA ARG A 120 -2.62 23.75 23.93
C ARG A 120 -3.33 22.48 24.41
N GLY A 121 -3.47 22.30 25.71
CA GLY A 121 -4.05 21.10 26.31
C GLY A 121 -5.48 20.82 25.84
N GLU A 122 -6.31 21.86 25.69
CA GLU A 122 -7.70 21.75 25.21
C GLU A 122 -7.77 21.27 23.76
N VAL A 123 -6.88 21.75 22.90
CA VAL A 123 -6.78 21.35 21.48
C VAL A 123 -6.30 19.90 21.36
N ARG A 124 -5.30 19.52 22.17
CA ARG A 124 -4.86 18.12 22.25
C ARG A 124 -5.98 17.21 22.72
N SER A 125 -6.72 17.61 23.78
CA SER A 125 -7.88 16.87 24.27
C SER A 125 -8.96 16.73 23.21
N PHE A 126 -9.26 17.79 22.46
CA PHE A 126 -10.21 17.78 21.35
C PHE A 126 -9.82 16.77 20.28
N LEU A 127 -8.59 16.82 19.78
CA LEU A 127 -8.10 15.93 18.72
C LEU A 127 -8.01 14.47 19.20
N LEU A 128 -7.45 14.21 20.37
CA LEU A 128 -7.37 12.85 20.93
C LEU A 128 -8.79 12.27 21.17
N SER A 129 -9.72 13.11 21.63
CA SER A 129 -11.12 12.69 21.79
C SER A 129 -11.78 12.37 20.45
N SER A 130 -11.48 13.14 19.39
CA SER A 130 -11.95 12.84 18.03
C SER A 130 -11.42 11.49 17.55
N ALA A 131 -10.10 11.25 17.65
CA ALA A 131 -9.52 9.96 17.31
C ALA A 131 -10.16 8.80 18.09
N ALA A 132 -10.28 8.95 19.42
CA ALA A 132 -10.91 7.96 20.28
C ALA A 132 -12.39 7.72 19.93
N TRP A 133 -13.12 8.77 19.54
CA TRP A 133 -14.51 8.70 19.11
C TRP A 133 -14.68 7.79 17.90
N TRP A 134 -13.89 7.97 16.86
CA TRP A 134 -13.94 7.14 15.65
C TRP A 134 -13.60 5.68 15.94
N LEU A 135 -12.61 5.44 16.78
CA LEU A 135 -12.19 4.10 17.16
C LEU A 135 -13.22 3.38 18.05
N ARG A 136 -13.86 4.09 19.00
CA ARG A 136 -14.77 3.48 19.99
C ARG A 136 -16.22 3.46 19.53
N GLU A 137 -16.73 4.58 18.99
CA GLU A 137 -18.15 4.71 18.66
C GLU A 137 -18.48 4.15 17.28
N TYR A 138 -17.55 4.23 16.34
CA TYR A 138 -17.71 3.66 14.98
C TYR A 138 -16.98 2.35 14.79
N HIS A 139 -16.22 1.90 15.80
CA HIS A 139 -15.43 0.67 15.74
C HIS A 139 -14.48 0.62 14.53
N MET A 140 -13.85 1.77 14.18
CA MET A 140 -12.79 1.77 13.21
C MET A 140 -11.60 0.96 13.75
N ASP A 141 -11.01 0.09 12.94
CA ASP A 141 -9.89 -0.77 13.36
C ASP A 141 -8.57 -0.01 13.41
N GLY A 142 -8.52 1.16 12.81
CA GLY A 142 -7.34 2.00 12.81
C GLY A 142 -7.55 3.36 12.17
N LEU A 143 -6.49 4.16 12.25
CA LEU A 143 -6.41 5.50 11.66
C LEU A 143 -5.18 5.57 10.73
N ARG A 144 -5.36 6.06 9.53
CA ARG A 144 -4.30 6.63 8.73
C ARG A 144 -4.24 8.12 9.06
N VAL A 145 -3.11 8.59 9.52
CA VAL A 145 -2.92 10.00 9.89
C VAL A 145 -2.31 10.75 8.72
N ASP A 146 -3.09 11.70 8.22
CA ASP A 146 -2.77 12.50 7.05
C ASP A 146 -1.65 13.50 7.34
N ALA A 147 -0.78 13.72 6.33
CA ALA A 147 0.23 14.78 6.27
C ALA A 147 1.11 14.92 7.53
N VAL A 148 1.54 13.82 8.13
CA VAL A 148 2.34 13.83 9.38
C VAL A 148 3.62 14.65 9.21
N ALA A 149 4.26 14.64 8.05
CA ALA A 149 5.43 15.47 7.77
C ALA A 149 5.18 16.97 8.05
N SER A 150 4.02 17.48 7.67
CA SER A 150 3.65 18.89 7.89
C SER A 150 3.44 19.25 9.37
N MET A 151 3.16 18.25 10.20
CA MET A 151 3.03 18.40 11.64
C MET A 151 4.40 18.42 12.34
N LEU A 152 5.35 17.60 11.85
CA LEU A 152 6.66 17.40 12.48
C LEU A 152 7.62 18.58 12.31
N TYR A 153 7.49 19.32 11.20
CA TYR A 153 8.44 20.37 10.85
C TYR A 153 7.81 21.76 10.90
N LEU A 154 8.44 22.68 11.66
CA LEU A 154 8.01 24.07 11.75
C LEU A 154 8.26 24.87 10.46
N ASP A 155 9.21 24.43 9.65
CA ASP A 155 9.58 25.01 8.35
C ASP A 155 8.93 24.31 7.14
N TYR A 156 8.02 23.35 7.35
CA TYR A 156 7.39 22.63 6.26
C TYR A 156 6.62 23.59 5.34
N ASP A 157 7.00 23.65 4.05
CA ASP A 157 6.42 24.51 3.01
C ASP A 157 6.35 26.00 3.42
N ARG A 158 7.36 26.49 4.17
CA ARG A 158 7.44 27.87 4.64
C ARG A 158 8.78 28.50 4.29
N GLN A 159 8.73 29.75 3.80
CA GLN A 159 9.95 30.55 3.61
C GLN A 159 10.40 31.21 4.92
N GLU A 160 9.46 31.63 5.74
CA GLU A 160 9.70 32.18 7.07
C GLU A 160 9.02 31.29 8.11
N TRP A 161 9.75 30.95 9.18
CA TRP A 161 9.27 30.09 10.24
C TRP A 161 9.90 30.47 11.58
N ARG A 162 9.31 29.99 12.64
CA ARG A 162 9.80 30.21 13.99
C ARG A 162 10.42 28.92 14.55
N PRO A 163 11.71 28.96 14.98
CA PRO A 163 12.36 27.80 15.57
C PRO A 163 11.71 27.39 16.89
N ASN A 164 11.93 26.14 17.30
CA ASN A 164 11.52 25.63 18.58
C ASN A 164 12.43 26.21 19.71
N VAL A 165 12.14 25.87 20.96
CA VAL A 165 12.86 26.39 22.15
C VAL A 165 14.35 26.03 22.18
N TYR A 166 14.80 25.09 21.36
CA TYR A 166 16.20 24.69 21.22
C TYR A 166 16.85 25.27 19.95
N GLY A 167 16.13 26.05 19.16
CA GLY A 167 16.60 26.62 17.90
C GLY A 167 16.46 25.69 16.66
N GLY A 168 15.86 24.54 16.83
CA GLY A 168 15.61 23.56 15.75
C GLY A 168 14.28 23.79 15.02
N HIS A 169 14.06 23.00 13.97
CA HIS A 169 12.88 23.06 13.12
C HIS A 169 11.81 22.02 13.49
N GLU A 170 12.07 21.16 14.45
CA GLU A 170 11.11 20.14 14.90
C GLU A 170 9.97 20.79 15.70
N ASN A 171 8.73 20.43 15.38
CA ASN A 171 7.58 20.83 16.17
C ASN A 171 7.41 19.88 17.37
N LEU A 172 8.05 20.23 18.48
CA LEU A 172 8.08 19.39 19.70
C LEU A 172 6.68 19.12 20.26
N GLU A 173 5.76 20.08 20.11
CA GLU A 173 4.38 19.98 20.57
C GLU A 173 3.61 18.92 19.74
N ALA A 174 3.76 18.95 18.42
CA ALA A 174 3.14 17.96 17.52
C ALA A 174 3.76 16.55 17.69
N ILE A 175 5.08 16.46 17.88
CA ILE A 175 5.75 15.18 18.17
C ILE A 175 5.14 14.56 19.43
N SER A 176 5.05 15.32 20.52
CA SER A 176 4.45 14.85 21.78
C SER A 176 2.98 14.47 21.60
N PHE A 177 2.21 15.22 20.80
CA PHE A 177 0.81 14.90 20.47
C PHE A 177 0.70 13.57 19.73
N LEU A 178 1.50 13.33 18.70
CA LEU A 178 1.49 12.07 17.93
C LEU A 178 1.88 10.88 18.80
N GLN A 179 2.84 11.05 19.72
CA GLN A 179 3.19 10.01 20.68
C GLN A 179 2.01 9.68 21.62
N ASP A 180 1.27 10.67 22.09
CA ASP A 180 0.07 10.45 22.92
C ASP A 180 -1.06 9.78 22.13
N LEU A 181 -1.25 10.17 20.86
CA LEU A 181 -2.19 9.50 19.95
C LEU A 181 -1.89 8.00 19.83
N ASN A 182 -0.64 7.67 19.57
CA ASN A 182 -0.21 6.27 19.38
C ASN A 182 -0.28 5.46 20.69
N ARG A 183 0.08 6.04 21.83
CA ARG A 183 -0.11 5.41 23.14
C ARG A 183 -1.60 5.15 23.43
N MET A 184 -2.46 6.11 23.11
CA MET A 184 -3.91 5.96 23.28
C MET A 184 -4.42 4.80 22.40
N GLY A 185 -4.06 4.76 21.12
CA GLY A 185 -4.47 3.68 20.20
C GLY A 185 -3.99 2.31 20.67
N ALA A 186 -2.73 2.20 21.09
CA ALA A 186 -2.16 0.96 21.61
C ALA A 186 -2.79 0.48 22.92
N ALA A 187 -3.33 1.40 23.74
CA ALA A 187 -4.01 1.09 25.01
C ALA A 187 -5.49 0.74 24.86
N MET A 188 -6.04 0.78 23.66
CA MET A 188 -7.42 0.36 23.40
C MET A 188 -7.56 -1.18 23.44
N ASP A 189 -8.77 -1.65 23.61
CA ASP A 189 -9.12 -3.07 23.56
C ASP A 189 -10.26 -3.29 22.55
N PRO A 190 -9.98 -3.89 21.37
CA PRO A 190 -8.66 -4.27 20.86
C PRO A 190 -7.77 -3.04 20.54
N PRO A 191 -6.44 -3.20 20.49
CA PRO A 191 -5.53 -2.13 20.06
C PRO A 191 -5.85 -1.64 18.65
N ALA A 192 -5.87 -0.33 18.47
CA ALA A 192 -6.12 0.29 17.16
C ALA A 192 -4.83 0.40 16.36
N LEU A 193 -4.90 0.09 15.06
CA LEU A 193 -3.80 0.30 14.12
C LEU A 193 -3.62 1.80 13.84
N THR A 194 -2.37 2.28 13.84
CA THR A 194 -2.04 3.63 13.37
C THR A 194 -1.03 3.60 12.24
N ALA A 195 -1.33 4.30 11.16
CA ALA A 195 -0.46 4.44 10.00
C ALA A 195 -0.17 5.90 9.71
N ALA A 196 1.11 6.27 9.57
CA ALA A 196 1.53 7.62 9.25
C ALA A 196 1.69 7.80 7.74
N GLU A 197 1.05 8.80 7.16
CA GLU A 197 1.51 9.37 5.89
C GLU A 197 2.61 10.38 6.20
N GLU A 198 3.85 9.92 6.12
CA GLU A 198 5.05 10.71 6.37
C GLU A 198 6.01 10.56 5.20
N SER A 199 6.18 11.64 4.44
CA SER A 199 6.87 11.66 3.15
C SER A 199 8.36 12.00 3.23
N THR A 200 8.87 12.32 4.43
CA THR A 200 10.26 12.73 4.63
C THR A 200 11.14 11.62 5.20
N ALA A 201 12.40 11.93 5.41
CA ALA A 201 13.36 11.03 6.06
C ALA A 201 13.31 11.10 7.60
N TRP A 202 12.18 11.51 8.19
CA TRP A 202 12.05 11.51 9.65
C TRP A 202 12.29 10.12 10.22
N PRO A 203 13.20 9.98 11.20
CA PRO A 203 13.58 8.68 11.72
C PRO A 203 12.60 8.19 12.78
N LYS A 204 12.53 6.86 12.95
CA LYS A 204 11.80 6.20 14.03
C LYS A 204 10.31 6.52 14.09
N VAL A 205 9.66 6.69 12.95
CA VAL A 205 8.19 6.90 12.89
C VAL A 205 7.46 5.71 13.51
N THR A 206 7.91 4.49 13.22
CA THR A 206 7.27 3.24 13.69
C THR A 206 8.00 2.59 14.88
N TRP A 207 8.96 3.28 15.48
CA TRP A 207 9.64 2.79 16.66
C TRP A 207 8.86 3.13 17.94
N PRO A 208 9.02 2.35 19.01
CA PRO A 208 8.40 2.64 20.31
C PRO A 208 8.72 4.04 20.80
N VAL A 209 7.75 4.66 21.46
CA VAL A 209 7.94 6.01 22.03
C VAL A 209 9.05 6.03 23.06
N GLU A 210 9.19 4.96 23.85
CA GLU A 210 10.21 4.78 24.87
C GLU A 210 11.63 4.71 24.30
N GLU A 211 11.74 4.40 23.01
CA GLU A 211 13.01 4.38 22.26
C GLU A 211 13.23 5.68 21.45
N GLY A 212 12.40 6.69 21.69
CA GLY A 212 12.46 7.99 21.02
C GLY A 212 11.75 8.00 19.66
N GLY A 213 10.87 7.04 19.39
CA GLY A 213 10.04 6.99 18.20
C GLY A 213 8.73 7.75 18.35
N LEU A 214 7.94 7.80 17.26
CA LEU A 214 6.59 8.36 17.27
C LEU A 214 5.52 7.35 17.71
N GLY A 215 5.81 6.04 17.63
CA GLY A 215 4.93 4.98 18.09
C GLY A 215 3.88 4.51 17.07
N PHE A 216 3.93 4.93 15.81
CA PHE A 216 3.04 4.40 14.77
C PHE A 216 3.28 2.92 14.51
N ASP A 217 2.25 2.20 14.13
CA ASP A 217 2.39 0.80 13.70
C ASP A 217 2.99 0.69 12.30
N LEU A 218 2.60 1.59 11.41
CA LEU A 218 2.99 1.59 10.00
C LEU A 218 3.35 3.00 9.51
N LYS A 219 4.20 3.05 8.49
CA LYS A 219 4.54 4.27 7.73
C LYS A 219 4.35 4.02 6.24
N TRP A 220 3.71 4.93 5.52
CA TRP A 220 3.67 4.90 4.06
C TRP A 220 5.07 5.09 3.48
N ASN A 221 5.47 4.20 2.56
CA ASN A 221 6.75 4.28 1.86
C ASN A 221 6.63 5.14 0.61
N MET A 222 6.67 6.45 0.78
CA MET A 222 6.56 7.41 -0.32
C MET A 222 7.78 7.35 -1.27
N GLY A 223 8.97 7.00 -0.75
CA GLY A 223 10.16 6.80 -1.57
C GLY A 223 9.98 5.66 -2.56
N TRP A 224 9.57 4.47 -2.09
CA TRP A 224 9.26 3.34 -2.94
C TRP A 224 8.18 3.68 -3.97
N MET A 225 7.12 4.37 -3.54
CA MET A 225 6.02 4.78 -4.42
C MET A 225 6.50 5.67 -5.55
N ASN A 226 7.30 6.70 -5.25
CA ASN A 226 7.86 7.59 -6.26
C ASN A 226 8.75 6.85 -7.26
N ASP A 227 9.66 6.02 -6.75
CA ASP A 227 10.61 5.25 -7.56
C ASP A 227 9.87 4.29 -8.50
N ILE A 228 8.93 3.49 -7.98
CA ILE A 228 8.22 2.52 -8.81
C ILE A 228 7.30 3.19 -9.84
N CYS A 229 6.60 4.27 -9.47
CA CYS A 229 5.76 5.02 -10.42
C CYS A 229 6.60 5.68 -11.52
N HIS A 230 7.79 6.19 -11.19
CA HIS A 230 8.74 6.71 -12.18
C HIS A 230 9.20 5.61 -13.13
N TYR A 231 9.63 4.47 -12.59
CA TYR A 231 10.10 3.33 -13.37
C TYR A 231 9.04 2.75 -14.31
N LEU A 232 7.80 2.63 -13.84
CA LEU A 232 6.70 2.08 -14.64
C LEU A 232 6.34 2.95 -15.85
N LYS A 233 6.43 4.29 -15.71
CA LYS A 233 6.18 5.24 -16.82
C LYS A 233 7.25 5.20 -17.90
N MET A 234 8.40 4.67 -17.59
CA MET A 234 9.56 4.69 -18.47
C MET A 234 9.40 3.69 -19.61
N ASP A 235 9.77 4.10 -20.83
CA ASP A 235 9.91 3.14 -21.93
C ASP A 235 10.86 2.02 -21.51
N PRO A 236 10.49 0.74 -21.71
CA PRO A 236 11.29 -0.40 -21.27
C PRO A 236 12.74 -0.38 -21.73
N TRP A 237 13.04 0.24 -22.88
CA TRP A 237 14.40 0.40 -23.37
C TRP A 237 15.29 1.19 -22.40
N PHE A 238 14.75 2.20 -21.74
CA PHE A 238 15.50 3.04 -20.81
C PHE A 238 15.57 2.48 -19.39
N ARG A 239 14.74 1.50 -19.03
CA ARG A 239 14.67 0.91 -17.68
C ARG A 239 16.02 0.35 -17.21
N GLN A 240 16.86 -0.14 -18.12
CA GLN A 240 18.20 -0.62 -17.80
C GLN A 240 19.11 0.44 -17.14
N TYR A 241 18.85 1.72 -17.36
CA TYR A 241 19.62 2.84 -16.76
C TYR A 241 19.03 3.28 -15.42
N HIS A 242 17.85 2.78 -15.07
CA HIS A 242 17.08 3.14 -13.89
C HIS A 242 16.72 1.94 -13.01
N HIS A 243 17.48 0.88 -13.12
CA HIS A 243 17.24 -0.36 -12.37
C HIS A 243 17.22 -0.17 -10.85
N LYS A 244 17.88 0.89 -10.36
CA LYS A 244 17.86 1.27 -8.95
C LYS A 244 16.44 1.64 -8.44
N ASP A 245 15.57 2.15 -9.30
CA ASP A 245 14.20 2.53 -8.91
C ASP A 245 13.40 1.32 -8.38
N VAL A 246 13.75 0.10 -8.79
CA VAL A 246 13.10 -1.13 -8.28
C VAL A 246 13.90 -1.86 -7.19
N THR A 247 15.12 -1.43 -6.89
CA THR A 247 16.00 -2.11 -5.92
C THR A 247 16.39 -1.24 -4.73
N PHE A 248 16.42 0.08 -4.88
CA PHE A 248 16.91 1.01 -3.86
C PHE A 248 16.08 0.99 -2.58
N SER A 249 14.78 0.76 -2.68
CA SER A 249 13.89 0.64 -1.52
C SER A 249 14.39 -0.39 -0.49
N MET A 250 15.08 -1.44 -0.95
CA MET A 250 15.62 -2.46 -0.05
C MET A 250 16.77 -1.96 0.84
N VAL A 251 17.41 -0.84 0.50
CA VAL A 251 18.46 -0.22 1.34
C VAL A 251 17.88 0.23 2.69
N TYR A 252 16.62 0.66 2.69
CA TYR A 252 15.94 1.17 3.89
C TYR A 252 14.65 0.40 4.26
N ALA A 253 14.31 -0.67 3.55
CA ALA A 253 13.05 -1.41 3.71
C ALA A 253 12.75 -1.87 5.14
N PHE A 254 13.77 -2.02 5.98
CA PHE A 254 13.65 -2.48 7.36
C PHE A 254 13.99 -1.41 8.40
N SER A 255 14.12 -0.14 7.98
CA SER A 255 14.29 1.00 8.91
C SER A 255 13.00 1.34 9.64
N GLU A 256 11.86 1.08 9.00
CA GLU A 256 10.51 1.29 9.49
C GLU A 256 9.61 0.11 9.11
N ARG A 257 8.42 0.04 9.68
CA ARG A 257 7.38 -0.90 9.24
C ARG A 257 6.55 -0.25 8.15
N PHE A 258 6.86 -0.54 6.90
CA PHE A 258 6.29 0.15 5.76
C PHE A 258 4.98 -0.44 5.24
N VAL A 259 4.11 0.47 4.77
CA VAL A 259 3.06 0.21 3.77
C VAL A 259 3.59 0.68 2.41
N LEU A 260 3.39 -0.10 1.38
CA LEU A 260 3.73 0.23 -0.02
C LEU A 260 2.48 0.80 -0.70
N PRO A 261 2.33 2.13 -0.79
CA PRO A 261 1.11 2.72 -1.31
C PRO A 261 1.17 2.92 -2.82
N VAL A 262 0.05 2.66 -3.49
CA VAL A 262 -0.38 3.35 -4.71
C VAL A 262 -1.75 3.92 -4.37
N SER A 263 -1.77 5.16 -3.90
CA SER A 263 -2.95 5.81 -3.33
C SER A 263 -3.72 6.64 -4.36
N HIS A 264 -4.70 7.41 -3.91
CA HIS A 264 -5.44 8.35 -4.72
C HIS A 264 -4.52 9.39 -5.39
N ASP A 265 -3.49 9.86 -4.69
CA ASP A 265 -2.56 10.89 -5.17
C ASP A 265 -1.77 10.48 -6.41
N GLU A 266 -1.52 9.19 -6.61
CA GLU A 266 -0.77 8.68 -7.76
C GLU A 266 -1.62 8.54 -9.01
N VAL A 267 -2.95 8.61 -8.91
CA VAL A 267 -3.88 8.32 -10.02
C VAL A 267 -4.78 9.50 -10.38
N VAL A 268 -4.37 10.72 -10.04
CA VAL A 268 -5.07 11.98 -10.30
C VAL A 268 -4.12 13.04 -10.87
N HIS A 269 -4.67 14.19 -11.25
CA HIS A 269 -3.92 15.40 -11.62
C HIS A 269 -2.88 15.17 -12.74
N MET A 270 -3.27 14.48 -13.81
CA MET A 270 -2.45 14.15 -14.98
C MET A 270 -1.26 13.23 -14.66
N LYS A 271 -1.28 12.52 -13.53
CA LYS A 271 -0.29 11.51 -13.20
C LYS A 271 -0.55 10.17 -13.92
N GLY A 272 -1.76 10.01 -14.49
CA GLY A 272 -2.25 8.78 -15.15
C GLY A 272 -2.72 7.71 -14.17
N SER A 273 -3.67 6.87 -14.56
CA SER A 273 -4.03 5.68 -13.80
C SER A 273 -2.83 4.71 -13.70
N LEU A 274 -2.91 3.67 -12.88
CA LEU A 274 -1.85 2.66 -12.84
C LEU A 274 -1.59 2.04 -14.22
N ARG A 275 -2.66 1.66 -14.95
CA ARG A 275 -2.55 1.18 -16.34
C ARG A 275 -2.00 2.26 -17.27
N GLY A 276 -2.48 3.49 -17.14
CA GLY A 276 -2.03 4.63 -17.95
C GLY A 276 -0.55 5.00 -17.77
N LYS A 277 0.09 4.53 -16.69
CA LYS A 277 1.54 4.64 -16.50
C LYS A 277 2.33 3.62 -17.32
N MET A 278 1.70 2.52 -17.76
CA MET A 278 2.40 1.44 -18.48
C MET A 278 2.54 1.82 -19.96
N PRO A 279 3.76 1.83 -20.53
CA PRO A 279 3.97 2.08 -21.95
C PRO A 279 3.55 0.87 -22.81
N GLY A 280 3.24 1.15 -24.08
CA GLY A 280 2.95 0.13 -25.08
C GLY A 280 1.48 0.01 -25.41
N ASP A 281 1.13 -1.07 -26.10
CA ASP A 281 -0.24 -1.42 -26.46
C ASP A 281 -1.02 -1.98 -25.24
N ASP A 282 -2.31 -2.20 -25.44
CA ASP A 282 -3.22 -2.68 -24.39
C ASP A 282 -2.73 -3.96 -23.72
N TRP A 283 -2.22 -4.92 -24.50
CA TRP A 283 -1.70 -6.17 -23.96
C TRP A 283 -0.50 -5.94 -23.03
N ARG A 284 0.46 -5.11 -23.47
CA ARG A 284 1.66 -4.77 -22.69
C ARG A 284 1.31 -4.01 -21.41
N GLN A 285 0.35 -3.11 -21.49
CA GLN A 285 -0.13 -2.37 -20.32
C GLN A 285 -0.76 -3.31 -19.29
N LEU A 286 -1.64 -4.22 -19.72
CA LEU A 286 -2.28 -5.19 -18.83
C LEU A 286 -1.27 -6.20 -18.27
N ALA A 287 -0.29 -6.64 -19.08
CA ALA A 287 0.83 -7.45 -18.60
C ALA A 287 1.64 -6.69 -17.53
N GLY A 288 1.96 -5.42 -17.78
CA GLY A 288 2.63 -4.54 -16.82
C GLY A 288 1.86 -4.40 -15.49
N VAL A 289 0.54 -4.26 -15.53
CA VAL A 289 -0.31 -4.22 -14.33
C VAL A 289 -0.21 -5.54 -13.55
N ARG A 290 -0.33 -6.69 -14.21
CA ARG A 290 -0.20 -8.01 -13.56
C ARG A 290 1.20 -8.20 -12.96
N GLY A 291 2.26 -7.83 -13.71
CA GLY A 291 3.64 -7.89 -13.24
C GLY A 291 3.89 -6.98 -12.04
N PHE A 292 3.36 -5.76 -12.06
CA PHE A 292 3.42 -4.84 -10.93
C PHE A 292 2.76 -5.41 -9.67
N TYR A 293 1.55 -5.99 -9.79
CA TYR A 293 0.87 -6.59 -8.64
C TYR A 293 1.67 -7.75 -8.04
N LEU A 294 2.30 -8.60 -8.87
CA LEU A 294 3.19 -9.64 -8.37
C LEU A 294 4.38 -9.03 -7.62
N TYR A 295 5.04 -8.04 -8.20
CA TYR A 295 6.16 -7.33 -7.55
C TYR A 295 5.71 -6.69 -6.23
N LEU A 296 4.60 -5.93 -6.23
CA LEU A 296 4.05 -5.31 -5.04
C LEU A 296 3.80 -6.34 -3.93
N LEU A 297 3.11 -7.45 -4.24
CA LEU A 297 2.73 -8.46 -3.25
C LEU A 297 3.94 -9.26 -2.74
N ALA A 298 4.98 -9.42 -3.56
CA ALA A 298 6.19 -10.12 -3.18
C ALA A 298 7.23 -9.25 -2.44
N HIS A 299 7.24 -7.92 -2.65
CA HIS A 299 8.15 -7.00 -1.94
C HIS A 299 7.84 -6.96 -0.44
N PRO A 300 8.84 -6.85 0.47
CA PRO A 300 8.59 -6.65 1.91
C PRO A 300 7.76 -5.40 2.19
N GLY A 301 6.91 -5.46 3.21
CA GLY A 301 6.01 -4.39 3.64
C GLY A 301 4.53 -4.71 3.40
N LYS A 302 3.61 -3.94 4.00
CA LYS A 302 2.16 -4.06 3.78
C LYS A 302 1.78 -3.37 2.47
N LYS A 303 0.58 -3.61 1.96
CA LYS A 303 0.17 -3.22 0.60
C LYS A 303 -1.05 -2.30 0.66
N LEU A 304 -1.00 -1.24 -0.13
CA LEU A 304 -2.14 -0.36 -0.33
C LEU A 304 -2.29 -0.07 -1.82
N THR A 305 -3.46 -0.34 -2.37
CA THR A 305 -3.81 0.04 -3.74
C THR A 305 -5.12 0.81 -3.73
N PHE A 306 -5.19 1.84 -4.57
CA PHE A 306 -6.40 2.64 -4.70
C PHE A 306 -7.43 1.93 -5.57
N MET A 307 -8.71 2.14 -5.25
CA MET A 307 -9.84 1.58 -6.01
C MET A 307 -9.73 1.89 -7.50
N GLY A 308 -10.07 0.90 -8.34
CA GLY A 308 -9.99 0.98 -9.80
C GLY A 308 -8.65 0.50 -10.39
N THR A 309 -7.57 0.43 -9.58
CA THR A 309 -6.30 -0.13 -10.06
C THR A 309 -6.42 -1.61 -10.37
N GLU A 310 -7.22 -2.35 -9.60
CA GLU A 310 -7.52 -3.77 -9.81
C GLU A 310 -8.43 -4.04 -11.02
N LEU A 311 -9.16 -3.02 -11.47
CA LEU A 311 -9.93 -3.07 -12.73
C LEU A 311 -9.05 -2.81 -13.96
N ALA A 312 -7.78 -2.46 -13.75
CA ALA A 312 -6.89 -1.92 -14.77
C ALA A 312 -7.54 -0.71 -15.49
N GLN A 313 -8.15 0.18 -14.71
CA GLN A 313 -8.84 1.36 -15.20
C GLN A 313 -7.90 2.23 -16.03
N TRP A 314 -8.39 2.68 -17.20
CA TRP A 314 -7.61 3.54 -18.08
C TRP A 314 -7.61 5.00 -17.63
N HIS A 315 -8.79 5.49 -17.22
CA HIS A 315 -8.96 6.87 -16.77
C HIS A 315 -8.35 7.06 -15.38
N GLU A 316 -7.90 8.27 -15.13
CA GLU A 316 -7.60 8.71 -13.77
C GLU A 316 -8.86 8.63 -12.89
N TRP A 317 -8.65 8.60 -11.59
CA TRP A 317 -9.77 8.68 -10.67
C TRP A 317 -10.46 10.05 -10.78
N ASP A 318 -11.79 10.00 -10.92
CA ASP A 318 -12.69 11.14 -10.88
C ASP A 318 -13.68 10.95 -9.72
N PHE A 319 -13.57 11.81 -8.69
CA PHE A 319 -14.44 11.72 -7.52
C PHE A 319 -15.92 12.03 -7.84
N ALA A 320 -16.20 12.76 -8.93
CA ALA A 320 -17.55 13.05 -9.41
C ALA A 320 -18.15 11.90 -10.24
N GLY A 321 -17.31 10.93 -10.62
CA GLY A 321 -17.69 9.79 -11.44
C GLY A 321 -17.84 8.48 -10.65
N GLN A 322 -18.02 7.40 -11.37
CA GLN A 322 -17.91 6.04 -10.84
C GLN A 322 -16.70 5.34 -11.46
N LEU A 323 -16.22 4.28 -10.82
CA LEU A 323 -15.19 3.43 -11.40
C LEU A 323 -15.66 2.81 -12.73
N ASP A 324 -14.71 2.51 -13.60
CA ASP A 324 -14.96 1.95 -14.93
C ASP A 324 -15.36 0.46 -14.86
N TRP A 325 -16.44 0.14 -14.13
CA TRP A 325 -16.93 -1.24 -13.94
C TRP A 325 -17.22 -1.97 -15.24
N TYR A 326 -17.54 -1.25 -16.33
CA TYR A 326 -17.77 -1.81 -17.67
C TYR A 326 -16.53 -2.55 -18.21
N LEU A 327 -15.33 -2.27 -17.68
CA LEU A 327 -14.11 -2.97 -18.07
C LEU A 327 -14.17 -4.47 -17.74
N LEU A 328 -14.98 -4.87 -16.76
CA LEU A 328 -15.17 -6.30 -16.45
C LEU A 328 -15.96 -7.05 -17.54
N GLU A 329 -16.63 -6.34 -18.45
CA GLU A 329 -17.25 -6.91 -19.64
C GLU A 329 -16.22 -7.17 -20.76
N GLN A 330 -15.06 -6.50 -20.71
CA GLN A 330 -13.94 -6.72 -21.62
C GLN A 330 -13.09 -7.89 -21.13
N GLU A 331 -12.90 -8.90 -21.99
CA GLU A 331 -12.25 -10.15 -21.61
C GLU A 331 -10.87 -9.97 -21.01
N ASP A 332 -10.02 -9.13 -21.61
CA ASP A 332 -8.63 -8.94 -21.17
C ASP A 332 -8.53 -8.20 -19.82
N CYS A 333 -9.39 -7.20 -19.60
CA CYS A 333 -9.49 -6.51 -18.31
C CYS A 333 -10.05 -7.45 -17.24
N ARG A 334 -11.08 -8.21 -17.54
CA ARG A 334 -11.65 -9.21 -16.64
C ARG A 334 -10.62 -10.27 -16.23
N ARG A 335 -9.86 -10.81 -17.21
CA ARG A 335 -8.77 -11.76 -16.92
C ARG A 335 -7.67 -11.17 -16.07
N THR A 336 -7.31 -9.90 -16.29
CA THR A 336 -6.35 -9.18 -15.45
C THR A 336 -6.88 -9.01 -14.03
N HIS A 337 -8.14 -8.63 -13.86
CA HIS A 337 -8.81 -8.54 -12.57
C HIS A 337 -8.84 -9.90 -11.83
N GLU A 338 -9.13 -11.00 -12.55
CA GLU A 338 -9.07 -12.36 -12.01
C GLU A 338 -7.66 -12.75 -11.58
N CYS A 339 -6.62 -12.37 -12.34
CA CYS A 339 -5.22 -12.56 -11.96
C CYS A 339 -4.91 -11.86 -10.63
N ILE A 340 -5.31 -10.60 -10.48
CA ILE A 340 -5.09 -9.82 -9.26
C ILE A 340 -5.82 -10.47 -8.08
N ARG A 341 -7.06 -10.91 -8.26
CA ARG A 341 -7.82 -11.64 -7.24
C ARG A 341 -7.08 -12.90 -6.77
N GLU A 342 -6.59 -13.71 -7.70
CA GLU A 342 -5.87 -14.94 -7.35
C GLU A 342 -4.48 -14.64 -6.75
N LEU A 343 -3.80 -13.57 -7.16
CA LEU A 343 -2.57 -13.09 -6.51
C LEU A 343 -2.82 -12.69 -5.06
N ASN A 344 -3.88 -11.93 -4.77
CA ASN A 344 -4.27 -11.57 -3.41
C ASN A 344 -4.55 -12.81 -2.55
N ARG A 345 -5.29 -13.78 -3.12
CA ARG A 345 -5.58 -15.05 -2.44
C ARG A 345 -4.30 -15.87 -2.21
N PHE A 346 -3.41 -15.88 -3.19
CA PHE A 346 -2.10 -16.53 -3.08
C PHE A 346 -1.26 -15.87 -1.98
N TYR A 347 -1.18 -14.54 -1.96
CA TYR A 347 -0.49 -13.77 -0.92
C TYR A 347 -0.97 -14.18 0.48
N ARG A 348 -2.29 -14.17 0.71
CA ARG A 348 -2.88 -14.54 2.01
C ARG A 348 -2.52 -15.96 2.47
N LYS A 349 -2.46 -16.91 1.54
CA LYS A 349 -2.19 -18.32 1.84
C LYS A 349 -0.70 -18.63 2.06
N ASN A 350 0.19 -17.74 1.65
CA ASN A 350 1.63 -17.99 1.62
C ASN A 350 2.37 -17.07 2.60
N ARG A 351 2.58 -17.55 3.82
CA ARG A 351 3.26 -16.82 4.92
C ARG A 351 4.60 -16.19 4.53
N PRO A 352 5.46 -16.82 3.69
CA PRO A 352 6.70 -16.18 3.25
C PRO A 352 6.54 -14.77 2.66
N LEU A 353 5.37 -14.44 2.08
CA LEU A 353 5.13 -13.14 1.44
C LEU A 353 4.74 -12.02 2.41
N TRP A 354 4.34 -12.35 3.67
CA TRP A 354 3.77 -11.35 4.57
C TRP A 354 4.13 -11.48 6.05
N GLU A 355 4.65 -12.63 6.50
CA GLU A 355 4.87 -12.86 7.93
C GLU A 355 6.14 -12.16 8.45
N ASN A 356 7.18 -12.11 7.63
CA ASN A 356 8.44 -11.47 7.99
C ASN A 356 8.78 -10.36 7.00
N ASP A 357 8.21 -9.17 7.25
CA ASP A 357 8.38 -7.96 6.44
C ASP A 357 9.31 -6.92 7.10
N SER A 358 9.89 -7.24 8.26
CA SER A 358 10.57 -6.26 9.11
C SER A 358 12.08 -6.46 9.24
N ASP A 359 12.63 -7.51 8.66
CA ASP A 359 14.07 -7.79 8.72
C ASP A 359 14.58 -8.63 7.54
N TRP A 360 15.91 -8.71 7.41
CA TRP A 360 16.58 -9.44 6.35
C TRP A 360 16.40 -10.98 6.44
N ASN A 361 15.91 -11.54 7.54
CA ASN A 361 15.61 -12.96 7.58
C ASN A 361 14.41 -13.32 6.68
N GLY A 362 13.54 -12.35 6.40
CA GLY A 362 12.40 -12.51 5.50
C GLY A 362 12.69 -12.26 4.02
N PHE A 363 13.88 -11.75 3.67
CA PHE A 363 14.21 -11.36 2.31
C PHE A 363 15.68 -11.63 1.97
N GLU A 364 15.94 -12.11 0.75
CA GLU A 364 17.29 -12.30 0.23
C GLU A 364 17.33 -12.04 -1.27
N TRP A 365 18.25 -11.19 -1.73
CA TRP A 365 18.52 -11.03 -3.15
C TRP A 365 19.18 -12.28 -3.72
N LEU A 366 18.67 -12.79 -4.85
CA LEU A 366 19.32 -13.79 -5.69
C LEU A 366 19.94 -13.15 -6.92
N VAL A 367 19.25 -12.16 -7.52
CA VAL A 367 19.73 -11.29 -8.59
C VAL A 367 19.18 -9.90 -8.35
N ALA A 368 20.05 -8.95 -8.01
CA ALA A 368 19.67 -7.57 -7.73
C ALA A 368 20.06 -6.59 -8.83
N ASP A 369 21.03 -6.92 -9.67
CA ASP A 369 21.78 -5.99 -10.50
C ASP A 369 21.79 -6.33 -12.01
N ASP A 370 20.91 -7.23 -12.46
CA ASP A 370 20.76 -7.53 -13.89
C ASP A 370 19.90 -6.47 -14.61
N ASN A 371 20.47 -5.28 -14.69
CA ASN A 371 19.85 -4.15 -15.37
C ASN A 371 19.70 -4.34 -16.89
N ARG A 372 20.59 -5.12 -17.52
CA ARG A 372 20.54 -5.37 -18.96
C ARG A 372 19.32 -6.18 -19.36
N SER A 373 18.98 -7.16 -18.53
CA SER A 373 17.79 -8.00 -18.73
C SER A 373 16.52 -7.37 -18.15
N ASN A 374 16.63 -6.30 -17.35
CA ASN A 374 15.54 -5.71 -16.53
C ASN A 374 14.87 -6.77 -15.63
N VAL A 375 15.68 -7.68 -15.08
CA VAL A 375 15.22 -8.78 -14.23
C VAL A 375 15.71 -8.59 -12.81
N ILE A 376 14.85 -8.86 -11.85
CA ILE A 376 15.19 -9.05 -10.44
C ILE A 376 14.73 -10.42 -9.98
N VAL A 377 15.53 -11.07 -9.14
CA VAL A 377 15.15 -12.34 -8.50
C VAL A 377 15.47 -12.24 -7.02
N PHE A 378 14.50 -12.58 -6.17
CA PHE A 378 14.67 -12.56 -4.73
C PHE A 378 13.90 -13.69 -4.05
N LEU A 379 14.29 -13.97 -2.85
CA LEU A 379 13.70 -14.99 -2.01
C LEU A 379 12.94 -14.34 -0.86
N ARG A 380 11.74 -14.84 -0.59
CA ARG A 380 10.94 -14.50 0.59
C ARG A 380 10.88 -15.71 1.51
N ARG A 381 10.98 -15.45 2.84
CA ARG A 381 11.02 -16.50 3.85
C ARG A 381 10.12 -16.16 5.03
N ASP A 382 9.34 -17.17 5.52
CA ASP A 382 8.61 -17.03 6.77
C ASP A 382 9.50 -17.42 7.97
N ARG A 383 8.98 -17.21 9.17
CA ARG A 383 9.70 -17.54 10.42
C ARG A 383 9.90 -19.04 10.63
N ALA A 384 9.14 -19.88 9.95
CA ALA A 384 9.27 -21.34 9.97
C ALA A 384 10.28 -21.86 8.93
N GLY A 385 10.86 -20.96 8.10
CA GLY A 385 11.84 -21.32 7.07
C GLY A 385 11.23 -21.83 5.77
N HIS A 386 9.92 -21.64 5.54
CA HIS A 386 9.35 -21.86 4.21
C HIS A 386 9.78 -20.73 3.28
N GLU A 387 10.08 -21.09 2.03
CA GLU A 387 10.68 -20.19 1.07
C GLU A 387 9.90 -20.14 -0.24
N LEU A 388 9.83 -18.95 -0.82
CA LEU A 388 9.38 -18.70 -2.18
C LEU A 388 10.42 -17.86 -2.91
N VAL A 389 10.72 -18.22 -4.16
CA VAL A 389 11.56 -17.42 -5.04
C VAL A 389 10.65 -16.66 -6.00
N CYS A 390 10.85 -15.36 -6.07
CA CYS A 390 10.10 -14.45 -6.94
C CYS A 390 11.06 -13.92 -8.01
N ALA A 391 10.73 -14.13 -9.29
CA ALA A 391 11.46 -13.57 -10.41
C ALA A 391 10.53 -12.64 -11.19
N VAL A 392 10.95 -11.38 -11.39
CA VAL A 392 10.18 -10.35 -12.09
C VAL A 392 10.98 -9.80 -13.24
N ASN A 393 10.36 -9.73 -14.41
CA ASN A 393 10.90 -9.19 -15.63
C ASN A 393 10.12 -7.93 -16.04
N PHE A 394 10.80 -6.82 -16.08
CA PHE A 394 10.24 -5.53 -16.51
C PHE A 394 10.54 -5.22 -18.00
N SER A 395 11.13 -6.17 -18.73
CA SER A 395 11.36 -6.09 -20.18
C SER A 395 10.14 -6.61 -20.95
N PRO A 396 9.83 -6.10 -22.15
CA PRO A 396 8.84 -6.68 -23.03
C PRO A 396 9.29 -7.99 -23.71
N GLU A 397 10.54 -8.39 -23.50
CA GLU A 397 11.12 -9.63 -24.04
C GLU A 397 10.98 -10.77 -23.01
N ALA A 398 10.61 -11.96 -23.49
CA ALA A 398 10.65 -13.16 -22.66
C ALA A 398 12.08 -13.69 -22.53
N TRP A 399 12.43 -14.17 -21.36
CA TRP A 399 13.70 -14.88 -21.14
C TRP A 399 13.42 -16.38 -21.13
N GLU A 400 13.77 -17.05 -22.22
CA GLU A 400 13.48 -18.49 -22.39
C GLU A 400 14.43 -19.40 -21.61
N ASP A 401 15.62 -18.89 -21.22
CA ASP A 401 16.67 -19.65 -20.56
C ASP A 401 17.44 -18.77 -19.57
N TYR A 402 16.75 -18.30 -18.52
CA TYR A 402 17.34 -17.44 -17.52
C TYR A 402 17.93 -18.26 -16.37
N ARG A 403 19.26 -18.14 -16.16
CA ARG A 403 19.97 -18.84 -15.09
C ARG A 403 20.26 -17.92 -13.91
N PHE A 404 19.93 -18.39 -12.70
CA PHE A 404 20.32 -17.70 -11.47
C PHE A 404 20.70 -18.69 -10.37
N GLY A 405 21.54 -18.23 -9.42
CA GLY A 405 21.97 -19.01 -8.28
C GLY A 405 20.84 -19.21 -7.25
N VAL A 406 20.74 -20.40 -6.68
CA VAL A 406 19.74 -20.74 -5.66
C VAL A 406 20.37 -21.16 -4.34
N PRO A 407 19.70 -20.95 -3.18
CA PRO A 407 20.18 -21.46 -1.90
C PRO A 407 20.34 -22.97 -1.87
N GLY A 408 21.21 -23.45 -1.01
CA GLY A 408 21.36 -24.89 -0.76
C GLY A 408 20.11 -25.53 -0.15
N GLY A 409 20.06 -26.87 -0.20
CA GLY A 409 19.01 -27.64 0.50
C GLY A 409 17.77 -27.99 -0.34
N LYS A 410 17.52 -27.30 -1.45
CA LYS A 410 16.47 -27.65 -2.41
C LYS A 410 17.10 -28.33 -3.63
N ARG A 411 16.40 -29.34 -4.18
CA ARG A 411 16.81 -30.04 -5.41
C ARG A 411 15.90 -29.74 -6.58
N TYR A 412 14.69 -29.32 -6.29
CA TYR A 412 13.66 -29.04 -7.30
C TYR A 412 12.94 -27.76 -6.97
N TYR A 413 12.42 -27.10 -8.00
CA TYR A 413 11.51 -26.00 -7.89
C TYR A 413 10.29 -26.26 -8.76
N GLU A 414 9.15 -25.68 -8.35
CA GLU A 414 7.87 -25.76 -9.07
C GLU A 414 7.32 -24.35 -9.20
N GLU A 415 6.87 -23.98 -10.38
CA GLU A 415 6.15 -22.73 -10.59
C GLU A 415 4.78 -22.84 -9.92
N VAL A 416 4.51 -21.96 -8.97
CA VAL A 416 3.26 -21.96 -8.18
C VAL A 416 2.39 -20.76 -8.48
N PHE A 417 2.92 -19.75 -9.14
CA PHE A 417 2.19 -18.64 -9.72
C PHE A 417 2.95 -18.05 -10.92
N ASN A 418 2.18 -17.62 -11.93
CA ASN A 418 2.73 -16.98 -13.13
C ASN A 418 1.72 -15.95 -13.65
N THR A 419 2.15 -14.69 -13.82
CA THR A 419 1.30 -13.59 -14.28
C THR A 419 1.01 -13.63 -15.78
N ASP A 420 1.74 -14.43 -16.54
CA ASP A 420 1.63 -14.57 -17.99
C ASP A 420 0.90 -15.85 -18.44
N SER A 421 0.28 -16.55 -17.50
CA SER A 421 -0.56 -17.70 -17.85
C SER A 421 -1.66 -17.29 -18.83
N LEU A 422 -1.96 -18.17 -19.81
CA LEU A 422 -3.02 -17.96 -20.81
C LEU A 422 -4.38 -17.66 -20.18
N GLN A 423 -4.66 -18.22 -19.00
CA GLN A 423 -5.91 -17.94 -18.26
C GLN A 423 -6.07 -16.47 -17.87
N TRP A 424 -4.97 -15.73 -17.72
CA TRP A 424 -4.96 -14.30 -17.38
C TRP A 424 -4.82 -13.38 -18.59
N GLY A 425 -4.86 -13.92 -19.83
CA GLY A 425 -4.57 -13.15 -21.05
C GLY A 425 -3.09 -12.92 -21.30
N GLY A 426 -2.21 -13.73 -20.68
CA GLY A 426 -0.79 -13.72 -20.94
C GLY A 426 -0.41 -14.46 -22.23
N SER A 427 0.88 -14.46 -22.57
CA SER A 427 1.41 -15.14 -23.76
C SER A 427 1.68 -16.64 -23.55
N GLY A 428 1.61 -17.12 -22.30
CA GLY A 428 1.81 -18.53 -21.96
C GLY A 428 3.26 -18.94 -21.76
N VAL A 429 4.16 -18.00 -21.53
CA VAL A 429 5.55 -18.30 -21.15
C VAL A 429 5.57 -18.79 -19.69
N CYS A 430 5.64 -20.10 -19.49
CA CYS A 430 5.59 -20.74 -18.18
C CYS A 430 6.61 -21.86 -18.04
N ASN A 431 6.84 -22.31 -16.81
CA ASN A 431 7.73 -23.41 -16.47
C ASN A 431 6.90 -24.62 -16.08
N GLU A 432 6.93 -25.64 -16.93
CA GLU A 432 6.14 -26.85 -16.71
C GLU A 432 6.88 -27.86 -15.82
N GLY A 433 6.13 -28.53 -14.98
CA GLY A 433 6.63 -29.62 -14.14
C GLY A 433 7.63 -29.20 -13.08
N LEU A 434 8.57 -30.09 -12.77
CA LEU A 434 9.62 -29.84 -11.79
C LEU A 434 10.91 -29.38 -12.46
N LEU A 435 11.36 -28.22 -12.09
CA LEU A 435 12.64 -27.65 -12.47
C LEU A 435 13.73 -28.26 -11.58
N THR A 436 14.76 -28.83 -12.19
CA THR A 436 15.87 -29.43 -11.45
C THR A 436 16.99 -28.43 -11.21
N VAL A 437 17.47 -28.35 -9.98
CA VAL A 437 18.66 -27.57 -9.61
C VAL A 437 19.91 -28.22 -10.20
N GLU A 438 20.72 -27.45 -10.86
CA GLU A 438 21.96 -27.88 -11.51
C GLU A 438 23.17 -27.53 -10.64
N ASP A 439 24.19 -28.40 -10.65
CA ASP A 439 25.48 -28.14 -9.99
C ASP A 439 26.36 -27.26 -10.89
N VAL A 440 25.83 -26.11 -11.27
CA VAL A 440 26.47 -25.08 -12.09
C VAL A 440 26.48 -23.78 -11.32
N PRO A 441 27.66 -23.21 -11.01
CA PRO A 441 27.73 -21.95 -10.26
C PRO A 441 27.10 -20.77 -11.02
N SER A 442 26.38 -19.91 -10.30
CA SER A 442 25.80 -18.69 -10.81
C SER A 442 25.54 -17.68 -9.70
N HIS A 443 25.73 -16.39 -9.95
CA HIS A 443 25.46 -15.29 -9.01
C HIS A 443 26.02 -15.55 -7.58
N GLY A 444 27.30 -15.99 -7.51
CA GLY A 444 27.99 -16.24 -6.26
C GLY A 444 27.54 -17.48 -5.48
N ARG A 445 26.73 -18.37 -6.09
CA ARG A 445 26.26 -19.62 -5.50
C ARG A 445 26.78 -20.82 -6.29
N GLU A 446 27.01 -21.93 -5.60
CA GLU A 446 27.53 -23.16 -6.21
C GLU A 446 26.53 -23.85 -7.14
N ARG A 447 25.24 -23.59 -6.93
CA ARG A 447 24.14 -24.24 -7.64
C ARG A 447 23.19 -23.22 -8.23
N SER A 448 22.57 -23.58 -9.32
CA SER A 448 21.68 -22.69 -10.05
C SER A 448 20.42 -23.39 -10.57
N LEU A 449 19.48 -22.56 -10.97
CA LEU A 449 18.24 -22.95 -11.62
C LEU A 449 18.16 -22.23 -12.98
N ARG A 450 17.63 -22.92 -13.97
CA ARG A 450 17.27 -22.33 -15.27
C ARG A 450 15.76 -22.28 -15.37
N ILE A 451 15.23 -21.11 -15.73
CA ILE A 451 13.80 -20.88 -15.87
C ILE A 451 13.47 -20.05 -17.11
N ARG A 452 12.21 -20.10 -17.49
CA ARG A 452 11.60 -19.12 -18.38
C ARG A 452 11.01 -18.00 -17.53
N ILE A 453 11.25 -16.75 -17.91
CA ILE A 453 10.62 -15.59 -17.25
C ILE A 453 9.80 -14.85 -18.30
N PRO A 454 8.49 -14.64 -18.06
CA PRO A 454 7.60 -14.02 -19.02
C PRO A 454 7.92 -12.53 -19.24
N PRO A 455 7.49 -11.95 -20.36
CA PRO A 455 7.65 -10.52 -20.63
C PRO A 455 6.72 -9.70 -19.73
N LEU A 456 7.19 -8.54 -19.23
CA LEU A 456 6.41 -7.61 -18.40
C LEU A 456 5.64 -8.30 -17.26
N GLY A 457 6.24 -9.34 -16.68
CA GLY A 457 5.56 -10.19 -15.71
C GLY A 457 6.52 -10.88 -14.76
N GLY A 458 6.03 -11.88 -14.06
CA GLY A 458 6.85 -12.61 -13.12
C GLY A 458 6.28 -13.96 -12.73
N VAL A 459 7.15 -14.74 -12.11
CA VAL A 459 6.85 -16.08 -11.62
C VAL A 459 7.22 -16.21 -10.15
N ILE A 460 6.45 -17.04 -9.44
CA ILE A 460 6.76 -17.44 -8.07
C ILE A 460 7.04 -18.94 -8.07
N LEU A 461 8.19 -19.31 -7.54
CA LEU A 461 8.66 -20.69 -7.48
C LEU A 461 8.73 -21.17 -6.03
N LYS A 462 8.33 -22.43 -5.81
CA LYS A 462 8.41 -23.10 -4.52
C LYS A 462 9.46 -24.21 -4.54
N GLY A 463 10.46 -24.10 -3.64
CA GLY A 463 11.52 -25.10 -3.53
C GLY A 463 11.09 -26.39 -2.85
N ARG A 464 11.58 -27.53 -3.35
CA ARG A 464 11.35 -28.89 -2.80
C ARG A 464 12.67 -29.63 -2.62
N SER A 465 12.85 -30.32 -1.51
CA SER A 465 14.04 -31.13 -1.25
C SER A 465 13.94 -32.54 -1.84
N ARG A 466 12.71 -33.01 -2.07
CA ARG A 466 12.42 -34.34 -2.66
C ARG A 466 11.41 -34.18 -3.79
N ARG A 467 11.50 -35.11 -4.76
CA ARG A 467 10.47 -35.19 -5.81
C ARG A 467 9.12 -35.56 -5.18
N PRO A 468 8.02 -34.89 -5.52
CA PRO A 468 6.69 -35.33 -5.10
C PRO A 468 6.46 -36.79 -5.53
N ALA A 469 5.78 -37.55 -4.68
CA ALA A 469 5.34 -38.90 -5.09
C ALA A 469 4.38 -38.76 -6.27
N GLU A 470 4.56 -39.56 -7.31
CA GLU A 470 3.59 -39.62 -8.40
C GLU A 470 2.21 -39.96 -7.83
N PRO A 471 1.12 -39.29 -8.29
CA PRO A 471 -0.22 -39.69 -7.88
C PRO A 471 -0.38 -41.18 -8.22
N LYS A 472 -0.71 -41.99 -7.23
CA LYS A 472 -1.03 -43.40 -7.45
C LYS A 472 -2.22 -43.40 -8.43
N ASN A 473 -1.98 -43.79 -9.67
CA ASN A 473 -3.04 -44.11 -10.62
C ASN A 473 -3.95 -45.10 -9.92
N GLY A 474 -5.19 -44.71 -9.67
CA GLY A 474 -6.21 -45.58 -9.12
C GLY A 474 -6.24 -46.83 -9.95
N THR A 475 -5.96 -47.95 -9.32
CA THR A 475 -6.20 -49.28 -9.88
C THR A 475 -7.63 -49.33 -10.37
N GLU A 476 -7.76 -49.45 -11.68
CA GLU A 476 -9.03 -49.89 -12.31
C GLU A 476 -9.53 -51.14 -11.57
N GLY A 477 -10.69 -51.00 -10.95
CA GLY A 477 -11.39 -52.07 -10.33
C GLY A 477 -11.62 -53.23 -11.33
N ARG A 478 -11.07 -54.38 -10.97
CA ARG A 478 -11.45 -55.63 -11.63
C ARG A 478 -12.83 -56.04 -11.16
N THR A 479 -13.60 -56.37 -12.17
CA THR A 479 -14.84 -57.21 -12.23
C THR A 479 -16.06 -56.66 -11.53
#